data_b6fa8e030d6c5f0d6949250d8805381d
#
_entry.id   b6fa8e030d6c5f0d6949250d8805381d
#
_cell.length_a   1.000
_cell.length_b   1.000
_cell.length_c   1.000
_cell.angle_alpha   90.00
_cell.angle_beta   90.00
_cell.angle_gamma   90.00
#
_symmetry.space_group_name_H-M   'P 1'
#
loop_
_entity.id
_entity.type
_entity.pdbx_description
1 polymer ?
#
loop_
_entity_poly.entity_id
_entity_poly.type
_entity_poly.pdbx_seq_one_letter_code
_entity_poly.pdbx_strand_id
1 'polypeptide(L)'
;IIRAYHEANGDTRRTKVIVPDSAHGTNPASAAVCGLDIIEVKSTAEGIVDVEDLKGLLDDSVAAMMMTNPNTLGLFERQIPEIAQLVHDCGALMYYDGANLNPMLGVCRPGDMGFDVMHINLHKTFSTPHGGGGPGSGPVGVREGLEKFFPQVNPYHGNFAVELRALTYILTLGKENIRMVGPLATLNANYIKESLKDLYELPIGGMCMHEFVFNGLKDKSTGVTTMDVAKRLLDYGYHAPT
;
A
#
# COMPACT_ATOMS: atom_id res chain seq x y z
N ILE A 1 -9.14 13.79 7.76
CA ILE A 1 -10.26 13.80 6.81
C ILE A 1 -11.35 12.85 7.33
N ILE A 2 -11.10 11.54 7.44
CA ILE A 2 -12.09 10.52 7.82
C ILE A 2 -12.74 10.84 9.18
N ARG A 3 -11.94 11.14 10.20
CA ARG A 3 -12.44 11.52 11.52
C ARG A 3 -13.31 12.77 11.44
N ALA A 4 -12.83 13.82 10.75
CA ALA A 4 -13.60 15.05 10.57
C ALA A 4 -14.93 14.82 9.83
N TYR A 5 -14.95 13.88 8.88
CA TYR A 5 -16.18 13.48 8.18
C TYR A 5 -17.21 12.88 9.15
N HIS A 6 -16.81 11.91 9.97
CA HIS A 6 -17.73 11.28 10.92
C HIS A 6 -18.19 12.25 12.01
N GLU A 7 -17.30 13.08 12.56
CA GLU A 7 -17.64 14.12 13.52
C GLU A 7 -18.67 15.11 12.95
N ALA A 8 -18.48 15.57 11.72
CA ALA A 8 -19.41 16.49 11.06
C ALA A 8 -20.79 15.86 10.76
N ASN A 9 -20.84 14.54 10.62
CA ASN A 9 -22.10 13.80 10.49
C ASN A 9 -22.73 13.42 11.84
N GLY A 10 -22.13 13.85 12.96
CA GLY A 10 -22.62 13.55 14.32
C GLY A 10 -22.36 12.11 14.77
N ASP A 11 -21.55 11.35 14.03
CA ASP A 11 -21.25 9.96 14.37
C ASP A 11 -19.90 9.84 15.10
N THR A 12 -19.93 10.14 16.39
CA THR A 12 -18.74 10.09 17.26
C THR A 12 -18.38 8.69 17.75
N ARG A 13 -19.19 7.68 17.45
CA ARG A 13 -18.96 6.29 17.84
C ARG A 13 -17.94 5.58 16.94
N ARG A 14 -17.66 6.13 15.75
CA ARG A 14 -16.74 5.55 14.78
C ARG A 14 -15.30 5.87 15.14
N THR A 15 -14.73 5.00 15.95
CA THR A 15 -13.36 5.15 16.49
C THR A 15 -12.39 4.10 15.98
N LYS A 16 -12.86 3.09 15.23
CA LYS A 16 -12.06 1.95 14.81
C LYS A 16 -11.63 2.04 13.35
N VAL A 17 -10.41 1.60 13.08
CA VAL A 17 -9.88 1.40 11.71
C VAL A 17 -9.51 -0.06 11.54
N ILE A 18 -10.06 -0.69 10.50
CA ILE A 18 -9.67 -2.05 10.12
C ILE A 18 -8.44 -1.99 9.23
N VAL A 19 -7.43 -2.81 9.53
CA VAL A 19 -6.17 -2.90 8.79
C VAL A 19 -5.85 -4.37 8.54
N PRO A 20 -5.50 -4.81 7.33
CA PRO A 20 -5.06 -6.18 7.08
C PRO A 20 -3.79 -6.54 7.89
N ASP A 21 -3.69 -7.78 8.34
CA ASP A 21 -2.52 -8.33 9.06
C ASP A 21 -1.23 -8.28 8.22
N SER A 22 -1.37 -8.26 6.90
CA SER A 22 -0.27 -8.08 5.94
C SER A 22 0.13 -6.62 5.72
N ALA A 23 -0.53 -5.65 6.37
CA ALA A 23 -0.25 -4.23 6.15
C ALA A 23 1.12 -3.81 6.70
N HIS A 24 1.72 -2.81 6.06
CA HIS A 24 2.93 -2.17 6.58
C HIS A 24 2.64 -1.49 7.93
N GLY A 25 3.58 -1.56 8.88
CA GLY A 25 3.42 -1.01 10.22
C GLY A 25 3.08 0.49 10.31
N THR A 26 3.33 1.25 9.25
CA THR A 26 2.93 2.67 9.15
C THR A 26 1.41 2.84 9.16
N ASN A 27 0.64 1.89 8.63
CA ASN A 27 -0.82 2.00 8.55
C ASN A 27 -1.46 2.00 9.95
N PRO A 28 -1.23 0.98 10.81
CA PRO A 28 -1.74 1.04 12.17
C PRO A 28 -1.16 2.21 12.97
N ALA A 29 0.12 2.56 12.80
CA ALA A 29 0.73 3.68 13.49
C ALA A 29 0.06 5.01 13.12
N SER A 30 -0.29 5.22 11.86
CA SER A 30 -0.99 6.43 11.39
C SER A 30 -2.40 6.54 11.96
N ALA A 31 -3.14 5.42 12.03
CA ALA A 31 -4.46 5.39 12.66
C ALA A 31 -4.39 5.73 14.16
N ALA A 32 -3.42 5.15 14.88
CA ALA A 32 -3.20 5.43 16.30
C ALA A 32 -2.86 6.90 16.57
N VAL A 33 -2.00 7.53 15.75
CA VAL A 33 -1.69 8.96 15.86
C VAL A 33 -2.93 9.84 15.67
N CYS A 34 -3.88 9.39 14.85
CA CYS A 34 -5.17 10.08 14.67
C CYS A 34 -6.17 9.82 15.81
N GLY A 35 -5.79 9.06 16.84
CA GLY A 35 -6.66 8.72 17.96
C GLY A 35 -7.74 7.70 17.61
N LEU A 36 -7.46 6.81 16.65
CA LEU A 36 -8.34 5.74 16.23
C LEU A 36 -7.79 4.39 16.71
N ASP A 37 -8.67 3.52 17.13
CA ASP A 37 -8.36 2.15 17.55
C ASP A 37 -8.15 1.26 16.31
N ILE A 38 -7.17 0.35 16.38
CA ILE A 38 -6.86 -0.54 15.28
C ILE A 38 -7.49 -1.90 15.52
N ILE A 39 -8.14 -2.42 14.48
CA ILE A 39 -8.61 -3.79 14.42
C ILE A 39 -7.94 -4.45 13.22
N GLU A 40 -7.33 -5.60 13.46
CA GLU A 40 -6.69 -6.38 12.42
C GLU A 40 -7.68 -7.35 11.78
N VAL A 41 -7.76 -7.35 10.45
CA VAL A 41 -8.44 -8.38 9.67
C VAL A 41 -7.42 -9.39 9.15
N LYS A 42 -7.74 -10.67 9.25
CA LYS A 42 -6.86 -11.77 8.86
C LYS A 42 -6.75 -11.89 7.35
N SER A 43 -5.62 -12.43 6.93
CA SER A 43 -5.42 -12.90 5.56
C SER A 43 -5.77 -14.38 5.43
N THR A 44 -6.23 -14.77 4.24
CA THR A 44 -6.37 -16.17 3.85
C THR A 44 -5.00 -16.83 3.66
N ALA A 45 -4.97 -18.16 3.50
CA ALA A 45 -3.73 -18.87 3.16
C ALA A 45 -3.11 -18.42 1.83
N GLU A 46 -3.88 -17.74 0.98
CA GLU A 46 -3.43 -17.16 -0.29
C GLU A 46 -2.82 -15.76 -0.12
N GLY A 47 -2.87 -15.19 1.09
CA GLY A 47 -2.29 -13.88 1.42
C GLY A 47 -3.15 -12.68 1.02
N ILE A 48 -4.43 -12.86 0.76
CA ILE A 48 -5.43 -11.81 0.53
C ILE A 48 -6.37 -11.69 1.72
N VAL A 49 -7.15 -10.62 1.80
CA VAL A 49 -8.07 -10.38 2.91
C VAL A 49 -9.10 -11.53 3.05
N ASP A 50 -9.28 -12.04 4.26
CA ASP A 50 -10.37 -12.95 4.57
C ASP A 50 -11.68 -12.15 4.72
N VAL A 51 -12.54 -12.24 3.71
CA VAL A 51 -13.80 -11.49 3.67
C VAL A 51 -14.78 -11.94 4.75
N GLU A 52 -14.74 -13.21 5.16
CA GLU A 52 -15.61 -13.69 6.24
C GLU A 52 -15.15 -13.16 7.61
N ASP A 53 -13.84 -13.08 7.85
CA ASP A 53 -13.30 -12.42 9.04
C ASP A 53 -13.67 -10.92 9.02
N LEU A 54 -13.54 -10.27 7.86
CA LEU A 54 -13.93 -8.87 7.70
C LEU A 54 -15.40 -8.62 8.05
N LYS A 55 -16.31 -9.45 7.55
CA LYS A 55 -17.74 -9.34 7.85
C LYS A 55 -18.03 -9.39 9.36
N GLY A 56 -17.24 -10.19 10.10
CA GLY A 56 -17.35 -10.29 11.56
C GLY A 56 -16.85 -9.06 12.33
N LEU A 57 -16.04 -8.23 11.70
CA LEU A 57 -15.45 -7.03 12.31
C LEU A 57 -16.22 -5.75 12.00
N LEU A 58 -17.08 -5.76 10.97
CA LEU A 58 -17.82 -4.58 10.54
C LEU A 58 -19.00 -4.30 11.46
N ASP A 59 -18.99 -3.11 12.08
CA ASP A 59 -20.08 -2.60 12.91
C ASP A 59 -20.14 -1.05 12.83
N ASP A 60 -21.05 -0.45 13.58
CA ASP A 60 -21.26 1.00 13.61
C ASP A 60 -20.17 1.79 14.35
N SER A 61 -19.16 1.11 14.89
CA SER A 61 -17.97 1.73 15.48
C SER A 61 -16.80 1.85 14.49
N VAL A 62 -16.89 1.21 13.32
CA VAL A 62 -15.84 1.27 12.31
C VAL A 62 -15.89 2.60 11.56
N ALA A 63 -14.79 3.35 11.60
CA ALA A 63 -14.63 4.62 10.88
C ALA A 63 -14.11 4.39 9.45
N ALA A 64 -13.19 3.45 9.29
CA ALA A 64 -12.58 3.17 8.00
C ALA A 64 -11.94 1.78 7.94
N MET A 65 -11.70 1.32 6.72
CA MET A 65 -10.71 0.28 6.43
C MET A 65 -9.55 0.91 5.66
N MET A 66 -8.32 0.67 6.12
CA MET A 66 -7.09 1.17 5.51
C MET A 66 -6.28 0.02 4.96
N MET A 67 -6.04 0.01 3.66
CA MET A 67 -5.29 -1.06 3.01
C MET A 67 -4.43 -0.58 1.85
N THR A 68 -3.43 -1.39 1.54
CA THR A 68 -2.56 -1.25 0.37
C THR A 68 -3.04 -2.25 -0.69
N ASN A 69 -3.20 -1.82 -1.93
CA ASN A 69 -3.52 -2.73 -3.04
C ASN A 69 -2.70 -2.35 -4.30
N PRO A 70 -1.81 -3.23 -4.80
CA PRO A 70 -1.45 -4.55 -4.27
C PRO A 70 -0.87 -4.50 -2.86
N ASN A 71 -1.02 -5.60 -2.11
CA ASN A 71 -0.52 -5.67 -0.74
C ASN A 71 1.01 -5.83 -0.68
N THR A 72 1.59 -5.88 0.52
CA THR A 72 3.04 -6.00 0.75
C THR A 72 3.64 -7.35 0.34
N LEU A 73 2.80 -8.34 0.02
CA LEU A 73 3.22 -9.63 -0.55
C LEU A 73 3.24 -9.60 -2.09
N GLY A 74 2.92 -8.46 -2.69
CA GLY A 74 2.83 -8.29 -4.14
C GLY A 74 1.55 -8.84 -4.77
N LEU A 75 0.49 -9.03 -4.00
CA LEU A 75 -0.77 -9.61 -4.46
C LEU A 75 -1.82 -8.53 -4.66
N PHE A 76 -2.49 -8.59 -5.81
CA PHE A 76 -3.64 -7.73 -6.05
C PHE A 76 -4.88 -8.30 -5.37
N GLU A 77 -5.52 -7.50 -4.53
CA GLU A 77 -6.79 -7.86 -3.88
C GLU A 77 -7.93 -7.87 -4.91
N ARG A 78 -8.31 -9.07 -5.33
CA ARG A 78 -9.32 -9.25 -6.36
C ARG A 78 -10.74 -9.03 -5.85
N GLN A 79 -10.95 -9.19 -4.55
CA GLN A 79 -12.24 -9.00 -3.90
C GLN A 79 -12.49 -7.55 -3.49
N ILE A 80 -11.63 -6.62 -3.94
CA ILE A 80 -11.72 -5.21 -3.55
C ILE A 80 -13.10 -4.57 -3.78
N PRO A 81 -13.86 -4.89 -4.86
CA PRO A 81 -15.20 -4.33 -5.01
C PRO A 81 -16.16 -4.82 -3.92
N GLU A 82 -16.09 -6.10 -3.52
CA GLU A 82 -16.91 -6.65 -2.44
C GLU A 82 -16.49 -6.05 -1.08
N ILE A 83 -15.20 -5.98 -0.81
CA ILE A 83 -14.64 -5.37 0.41
C ILE A 83 -15.11 -3.92 0.54
N ALA A 84 -14.98 -3.12 -0.51
CA ALA A 84 -15.39 -1.72 -0.52
C ALA A 84 -16.91 -1.59 -0.27
N GLN A 85 -17.72 -2.42 -0.89
CA GLN A 85 -19.16 -2.43 -0.68
C GLN A 85 -19.53 -2.75 0.78
N LEU A 86 -18.95 -3.79 1.36
CA LEU A 86 -19.18 -4.17 2.76
C LEU A 86 -18.80 -3.05 3.74
N VAL A 87 -17.67 -2.41 3.50
CA VAL A 87 -17.20 -1.27 4.33
C VAL A 87 -18.14 -0.08 4.19
N HIS A 88 -18.58 0.25 2.98
CA HIS A 88 -19.54 1.33 2.76
C HIS A 88 -20.92 1.03 3.33
N ASP A 89 -21.38 -0.21 3.24
CA ASP A 89 -22.69 -0.62 3.79
C ASP A 89 -22.76 -0.47 5.31
N CYS A 90 -21.64 -0.64 6.02
CA CYS A 90 -21.58 -0.35 7.45
C CYS A 90 -21.41 1.16 7.76
N GLY A 91 -21.28 2.02 6.73
CA GLY A 91 -21.12 3.48 6.86
C GLY A 91 -19.68 3.95 7.08
N ALA A 92 -18.70 3.07 6.95
CA ALA A 92 -17.28 3.40 7.04
C ALA A 92 -16.71 3.86 5.68
N LEU A 93 -15.49 4.38 5.69
CA LEU A 93 -14.79 4.84 4.48
C LEU A 93 -13.61 3.94 4.14
N MET A 94 -13.27 3.88 2.85
CA MET A 94 -12.09 3.16 2.35
C MET A 94 -10.90 4.11 2.19
N TYR A 95 -9.77 3.76 2.82
CA TYR A 95 -8.50 4.47 2.67
C TYR A 95 -7.49 3.65 1.90
N TYR A 96 -6.99 4.19 0.80
CA TYR A 96 -5.94 3.58 -0.02
C TYR A 96 -4.55 4.06 0.41
N ASP A 97 -3.73 3.13 0.90
CA ASP A 97 -2.30 3.35 1.02
C ASP A 97 -1.65 3.19 -0.35
N GLY A 98 -1.22 4.30 -0.93
CA GLY A 98 -0.63 4.35 -2.27
C GLY A 98 0.85 3.95 -2.33
N ALA A 99 1.38 3.28 -1.31
CA ALA A 99 2.76 2.80 -1.29
C ALA A 99 3.08 1.89 -2.49
N ASN A 100 2.13 1.07 -2.91
CA ASN A 100 2.26 0.10 -3.99
C ASN A 100 1.49 0.50 -5.26
N LEU A 101 1.37 1.79 -5.55
CA LEU A 101 0.70 2.28 -6.77
C LEU A 101 1.46 1.93 -8.06
N ASN A 102 2.74 1.60 -7.99
CA ASN A 102 3.62 1.39 -9.15
C ASN A 102 3.04 0.48 -10.22
N PRO A 103 2.56 -0.75 -9.91
CA PRO A 103 2.06 -1.67 -10.93
C PRO A 103 0.70 -1.25 -11.50
N MET A 104 0.02 -0.31 -10.88
CA MET A 104 -1.30 0.16 -11.30
C MET A 104 -1.26 1.48 -12.07
N LEU A 105 -0.08 2.11 -12.16
CA LEU A 105 0.09 3.42 -12.76
C LEU A 105 -0.36 3.43 -14.23
N GLY A 106 -1.40 4.21 -14.52
CA GLY A 106 -2.01 4.28 -15.86
C GLY A 106 -2.84 3.06 -16.27
N VAL A 107 -3.07 2.10 -15.37
CA VAL A 107 -3.87 0.88 -15.59
C VAL A 107 -5.22 0.97 -14.91
N CYS A 108 -5.25 1.30 -13.61
CA CYS A 108 -6.48 1.47 -12.86
C CYS A 108 -6.36 2.63 -11.85
N ARG A 109 -7.50 3.11 -11.40
CA ARG A 109 -7.58 4.21 -10.43
C ARG A 109 -8.16 3.69 -9.12
N PRO A 110 -7.57 4.03 -7.95
CA PRO A 110 -8.11 3.61 -6.66
C PRO A 110 -9.58 3.99 -6.43
N GLY A 111 -10.00 5.17 -6.87
CA GLY A 111 -11.40 5.59 -6.78
C GLY A 111 -12.38 4.65 -7.51
N ASP A 112 -11.98 4.06 -8.64
CA ASP A 112 -12.83 3.10 -9.38
C ASP A 112 -12.97 1.75 -8.64
N MET A 113 -12.08 1.49 -7.68
CA MET A 113 -12.13 0.31 -6.80
C MET A 113 -12.91 0.56 -5.51
N GLY A 114 -13.46 1.76 -5.31
CA GLY A 114 -14.25 2.12 -4.14
C GLY A 114 -13.47 2.83 -3.02
N PHE A 115 -12.24 3.27 -3.25
CA PHE A 115 -11.50 4.04 -2.25
C PHE A 115 -11.96 5.50 -2.21
N ASP A 116 -12.17 6.01 -0.99
CA ASP A 116 -12.67 7.35 -0.70
C ASP A 116 -11.56 8.36 -0.47
N VAL A 117 -10.48 7.91 0.16
CA VAL A 117 -9.29 8.70 0.49
C VAL A 117 -8.06 7.92 0.06
N MET A 118 -7.06 8.61 -0.47
CA MET A 118 -5.80 7.99 -0.83
C MET A 118 -4.62 8.91 -0.55
N HIS A 119 -3.45 8.34 -0.31
CA HIS A 119 -2.19 9.07 -0.44
C HIS A 119 -1.28 8.40 -1.47
N ILE A 120 -0.31 9.14 -1.99
CA ILE A 120 0.70 8.65 -2.92
C ILE A 120 2.08 8.90 -2.32
N ASN A 121 2.92 7.87 -2.29
CA ASN A 121 4.32 8.03 -1.92
C ASN A 121 5.15 8.43 -3.15
N LEU A 122 5.53 9.70 -3.28
CA LEU A 122 6.31 10.17 -4.41
C LEU A 122 7.68 9.45 -4.51
N HIS A 123 8.26 9.12 -3.36
CA HIS A 123 9.54 8.39 -3.26
C HIS A 123 9.46 6.90 -3.64
N LYS A 124 8.26 6.37 -3.93
CA LYS A 124 8.06 5.02 -4.45
C LYS A 124 7.62 5.07 -5.91
N THR A 125 6.43 5.58 -6.17
CA THR A 125 5.81 5.58 -7.51
C THR A 125 6.51 6.50 -8.50
N PHE A 126 7.07 7.62 -8.06
CA PHE A 126 7.66 8.64 -8.94
C PHE A 126 9.17 8.82 -8.76
N SER A 127 9.83 7.83 -8.16
CA SER A 127 11.30 7.75 -8.09
C SER A 127 11.99 8.97 -7.46
N THR A 128 11.35 9.61 -6.50
CA THR A 128 11.96 10.73 -5.77
C THR A 128 12.80 10.23 -4.60
N PRO A 129 13.72 11.05 -4.03
CA PRO A 129 14.45 10.65 -2.84
C PRO A 129 13.54 10.52 -1.62
N HIS A 130 13.89 9.61 -0.71
CA HIS A 130 13.25 9.39 0.58
C HIS A 130 14.07 9.99 1.74
N GLY A 131 15.40 10.05 1.59
CA GLY A 131 16.32 10.65 2.55
C GLY A 131 16.39 9.92 3.90
N GLY A 132 16.04 8.62 3.95
CA GLY A 132 16.08 7.85 5.21
C GLY A 132 15.06 8.33 6.26
N GLY A 133 13.91 8.81 5.84
CA GLY A 133 12.87 9.39 6.70
C GLY A 133 12.78 10.92 6.61
N GLY A 134 13.48 11.49 5.66
CA GLY A 134 13.43 12.94 5.36
C GLY A 134 13.09 13.18 3.94
N PRO A 135 13.43 14.26 3.25
CA PRO A 135 12.54 15.10 2.45
C PRO A 135 11.54 14.28 1.62
N GLY A 136 10.39 13.99 2.19
CA GLY A 136 9.28 13.30 1.53
C GLY A 136 8.18 14.27 1.12
N SER A 137 7.31 13.80 0.22
CA SER A 137 6.02 14.42 -0.07
C SER A 137 5.04 13.34 -0.45
N GLY A 138 3.77 13.52 -0.07
CA GLY A 138 2.70 12.55 -0.29
C GLY A 138 1.40 13.26 -0.61
N PRO A 139 1.07 13.47 -1.89
CA PRO A 139 -0.24 14.00 -2.26
C PRO A 139 -1.38 13.15 -1.71
N VAL A 140 -2.42 13.80 -1.23
CA VAL A 140 -3.65 13.17 -0.75
C VAL A 140 -4.76 13.49 -1.72
N GLY A 141 -5.45 12.45 -2.20
CA GLY A 141 -6.65 12.55 -3.00
C GLY A 141 -7.88 12.07 -2.22
N VAL A 142 -9.03 12.63 -2.53
CA VAL A 142 -10.30 12.25 -1.93
C VAL A 142 -11.38 12.17 -3.00
N ARG A 143 -12.44 11.37 -2.75
CA ARG A 143 -13.63 11.39 -3.58
C ARG A 143 -14.37 12.72 -3.39
N GLU A 144 -15.22 13.05 -4.36
CA GLU A 144 -16.10 14.22 -4.35
C GLU A 144 -16.91 14.29 -3.03
N GLY A 145 -16.96 15.48 -2.44
CA GLY A 145 -17.67 15.77 -1.20
C GLY A 145 -16.84 15.62 0.08
N LEU A 146 -15.64 15.03 0.01
CA LEU A 146 -14.71 14.95 1.14
C LEU A 146 -13.70 16.09 1.19
N GLU A 147 -13.62 16.93 0.17
CA GLU A 147 -12.66 18.05 0.05
C GLU A 147 -12.80 19.06 1.21
N LYS A 148 -14.02 19.26 1.67
CA LYS A 148 -14.32 20.18 2.79
C LYS A 148 -13.72 19.74 4.13
N PHE A 149 -13.27 18.49 4.23
CA PHE A 149 -12.65 17.92 5.43
C PHE A 149 -11.11 17.96 5.40
N PHE A 150 -10.51 18.54 4.37
CA PHE A 150 -9.08 18.86 4.44
C PHE A 150 -8.79 19.86 5.57
N PRO A 151 -7.62 19.79 6.22
CA PRO A 151 -7.23 20.78 7.22
C PRO A 151 -7.30 22.20 6.65
N GLN A 152 -8.01 23.09 7.36
CA GLN A 152 -8.19 24.48 6.95
C GLN A 152 -6.90 25.28 6.94
N VAL A 153 -5.94 24.89 7.79
CA VAL A 153 -4.61 25.51 7.89
C VAL A 153 -3.58 24.47 7.56
N ASN A 154 -2.93 24.63 6.43
CA ASN A 154 -1.77 23.82 6.04
C ASN A 154 -0.59 24.78 5.80
N PRO A 155 0.29 24.98 6.80
CA PRO A 155 1.45 25.87 6.66
C PRO A 155 2.53 25.33 5.72
N TYR A 156 2.39 24.06 5.29
CA TYR A 156 3.36 23.37 4.46
C TYR A 156 2.67 22.52 3.40
N HIS A 157 2.93 22.81 2.14
CA HIS A 157 2.30 22.17 0.98
C HIS A 157 3.17 21.07 0.33
N GLY A 158 4.05 20.47 1.09
CA GLY A 158 4.97 19.44 0.61
C GLY A 158 6.38 19.96 0.34
N ASN A 159 7.27 19.07 -0.05
CA ASN A 159 8.65 19.43 -0.39
C ASN A 159 8.76 19.75 -1.89
N PHE A 160 8.90 21.04 -2.19
CA PHE A 160 8.96 21.52 -3.58
C PHE A 160 9.98 20.77 -4.45
N ALA A 161 11.17 20.50 -3.94
CA ALA A 161 12.22 19.82 -4.72
C ALA A 161 11.86 18.36 -5.00
N VAL A 162 11.15 17.69 -4.09
CA VAL A 162 10.63 16.33 -4.29
C VAL A 162 9.51 16.33 -5.32
N GLU A 163 8.59 17.29 -5.24
CA GLU A 163 7.48 17.44 -6.19
C GLU A 163 7.99 17.78 -7.60
N LEU A 164 9.00 18.64 -7.71
CA LEU A 164 9.62 18.96 -8.98
C LEU A 164 10.29 17.73 -9.62
N ARG A 165 10.94 16.89 -8.81
CA ARG A 165 11.52 15.62 -9.30
C ARG A 165 10.44 14.65 -9.76
N ALA A 166 9.34 14.52 -9.04
CA ALA A 166 8.20 13.71 -9.46
C ALA A 166 7.62 14.21 -10.80
N LEU A 167 7.43 15.52 -10.94
CA LEU A 167 7.01 16.14 -12.20
C LEU A 167 7.98 15.84 -13.34
N THR A 168 9.28 15.98 -13.10
CA THR A 168 10.32 15.67 -14.09
C THR A 168 10.26 14.22 -14.53
N TYR A 169 10.09 13.28 -13.58
CA TYR A 169 9.92 11.86 -13.88
C TYR A 169 8.71 11.62 -14.80
N ILE A 170 7.56 12.20 -14.47
CA ILE A 170 6.33 12.08 -15.27
C ILE A 170 6.53 12.64 -16.68
N LEU A 171 7.12 13.82 -16.78
CA LEU A 171 7.37 14.46 -18.09
C LEU A 171 8.39 13.70 -18.94
N THR A 172 9.43 13.11 -18.31
CA THR A 172 10.44 12.32 -18.99
C THR A 172 9.86 11.05 -19.60
N LEU A 173 9.01 10.36 -18.86
CA LEU A 173 8.32 9.16 -19.37
C LEU A 173 7.25 9.50 -20.41
N GLY A 174 6.54 10.59 -20.19
CA GLY A 174 5.42 10.99 -21.04
C GLY A 174 4.22 10.06 -20.94
N LYS A 175 3.16 10.43 -21.64
CA LYS A 175 1.85 9.76 -21.59
C LYS A 175 1.90 8.27 -21.97
N GLU A 176 2.76 7.92 -22.90
CA GLU A 176 2.83 6.55 -23.43
C GLU A 176 3.65 5.63 -22.52
N ASN A 177 4.85 6.07 -22.14
CA ASN A 177 5.77 5.22 -21.39
C ASN A 177 5.37 5.06 -19.91
N ILE A 178 4.68 6.04 -19.32
CA ILE A 178 4.22 5.93 -17.94
C ILE A 178 3.29 4.72 -17.73
N ARG A 179 2.53 4.33 -18.76
CA ARG A 179 1.66 3.15 -18.71
C ARG A 179 2.43 1.84 -18.74
N MET A 180 3.68 1.85 -19.17
CA MET A 180 4.53 0.67 -19.23
C MET A 180 5.25 0.37 -17.92
N VAL A 181 5.29 1.33 -16.99
CA VAL A 181 5.96 1.18 -15.69
C VAL A 181 5.42 -0.03 -14.93
N GLY A 182 4.10 -0.12 -14.78
CA GLY A 182 3.45 -1.22 -14.07
C GLY A 182 3.69 -2.58 -14.72
N PRO A 183 3.37 -2.78 -16.00
CA PRO A 183 3.61 -4.03 -16.70
C PRO A 183 5.08 -4.47 -16.67
N LEU A 184 6.04 -3.55 -16.85
CA LEU A 184 7.46 -3.88 -16.81
C LEU A 184 7.92 -4.25 -15.39
N ALA A 185 7.46 -3.54 -14.36
CA ALA A 185 7.76 -3.89 -12.98
C ALA A 185 7.21 -5.28 -12.62
N THR A 186 5.97 -5.58 -13.03
CA THR A 186 5.35 -6.90 -12.85
C THR A 186 6.11 -7.99 -13.58
N LEU A 187 6.51 -7.76 -14.82
CA LEU A 187 7.32 -8.71 -15.60
C LEU A 187 8.66 -8.99 -14.90
N ASN A 188 9.37 -7.95 -14.49
CA ASN A 188 10.67 -8.08 -13.81
C ASN A 188 10.56 -8.86 -12.50
N ALA A 189 9.55 -8.56 -11.67
CA ALA A 189 9.34 -9.27 -10.42
C ALA A 189 9.07 -10.76 -10.65
N ASN A 190 8.18 -11.10 -11.57
CA ASN A 190 7.88 -12.50 -11.89
C ASN A 190 9.07 -13.21 -12.52
N TYR A 191 9.85 -12.55 -13.38
CA TYR A 191 11.06 -13.12 -13.96
C TYR A 191 12.08 -13.51 -12.88
N ILE A 192 12.36 -12.62 -11.93
CA ILE A 192 13.29 -12.89 -10.81
C ILE A 192 12.74 -14.02 -9.93
N LYS A 193 11.46 -13.93 -9.57
CA LYS A 193 10.79 -14.94 -8.76
C LYS A 193 10.91 -16.34 -9.37
N GLU A 194 10.54 -16.47 -10.64
CA GLU A 194 10.60 -17.77 -11.35
C GLU A 194 12.03 -18.27 -11.52
N SER A 195 13.00 -17.37 -11.73
CA SER A 195 14.42 -17.74 -11.86
C SER A 195 15.02 -18.25 -10.56
N LEU A 196 14.50 -17.86 -9.41
CA LEU A 196 15.09 -18.15 -8.09
C LEU A 196 14.24 -19.09 -7.23
N LYS A 197 13.01 -19.42 -7.64
CA LYS A 197 12.06 -20.22 -6.85
C LYS A 197 12.57 -21.62 -6.45
N ASP A 198 13.52 -22.17 -7.17
CA ASP A 198 14.10 -23.48 -6.86
C ASP A 198 15.16 -23.41 -5.76
N LEU A 199 15.75 -22.23 -5.56
CA LEU A 199 16.77 -21.98 -4.54
C LEU A 199 16.18 -21.46 -3.22
N TYR A 200 15.08 -20.70 -3.30
CA TYR A 200 14.45 -20.04 -2.15
C TYR A 200 13.08 -20.62 -1.84
N GLU A 201 12.70 -20.55 -0.57
CA GLU A 201 11.32 -20.82 -0.15
C GLU A 201 10.42 -19.68 -0.59
N LEU A 202 9.41 -20.02 -1.38
CA LEU A 202 8.37 -19.10 -1.85
C LEU A 202 7.07 -19.42 -1.11
N PRO A 203 6.72 -18.66 -0.05
CA PRO A 203 5.53 -18.95 0.77
C PRO A 203 4.24 -18.85 -0.04
N ILE A 204 4.18 -17.86 -0.92
CA ILE A 204 3.02 -17.59 -1.77
C ILE A 204 3.43 -17.73 -3.23
N GLY A 205 2.85 -18.72 -3.87
CA GLY A 205 3.06 -18.99 -5.31
C GLY A 205 2.18 -18.12 -6.21
N GLY A 206 2.15 -18.49 -7.49
CA GLY A 206 1.33 -17.79 -8.49
C GLY A 206 1.98 -16.51 -9.00
N MET A 207 1.20 -15.71 -9.75
CA MET A 207 1.64 -14.43 -10.29
C MET A 207 1.65 -13.36 -9.20
N CYS A 208 2.75 -12.64 -9.07
CA CYS A 208 2.81 -11.43 -8.25
C CYS A 208 2.71 -10.17 -9.13
N MET A 209 2.43 -9.05 -8.51
CA MET A 209 2.52 -7.74 -9.15
C MET A 209 4.00 -7.28 -9.21
N HIS A 210 4.36 -6.17 -8.64
CA HIS A 210 5.71 -5.57 -8.75
C HIS A 210 6.72 -6.09 -7.72
N GLU A 211 6.29 -6.88 -6.76
CA GLU A 211 7.12 -7.42 -5.67
C GLU A 211 6.66 -8.82 -5.26
N PHE A 212 7.50 -9.53 -4.52
CA PHE A 212 7.22 -10.84 -3.93
C PHE A 212 8.15 -11.06 -2.74
N VAL A 213 7.87 -12.08 -1.93
CA VAL A 213 8.67 -12.39 -0.73
C VAL A 213 9.21 -13.81 -0.82
N PHE A 214 10.51 -13.97 -0.59
CA PHE A 214 11.17 -15.25 -0.30
C PHE A 214 11.41 -15.38 1.20
N ASN A 215 11.20 -16.58 1.75
CA ASN A 215 11.38 -16.90 3.17
C ASN A 215 12.75 -17.55 3.46
N GLY A 216 13.79 -17.19 2.70
CA GLY A 216 15.14 -17.73 2.85
C GLY A 216 15.44 -18.88 1.91
N LEU A 217 16.64 -19.45 2.05
CA LEU A 217 17.09 -20.58 1.23
C LEU A 217 16.31 -21.85 1.57
N LYS A 218 16.02 -22.69 0.56
CA LYS A 218 15.47 -24.04 0.75
C LYS A 218 16.46 -24.98 1.45
N ASP A 219 17.73 -24.90 1.05
CA ASP A 219 18.78 -25.67 1.71
C ASP A 219 19.20 -25.03 3.03
N LYS A 220 18.66 -25.55 4.11
CA LYS A 220 18.97 -25.11 5.48
C LYS A 220 20.30 -25.69 6.02
N SER A 221 20.89 -26.68 5.35
CA SER A 221 22.13 -27.35 5.79
C SER A 221 23.35 -26.42 5.77
N THR A 222 23.30 -25.37 4.95
CA THR A 222 24.37 -24.39 4.82
C THR A 222 24.48 -23.45 6.04
N GLY A 223 23.43 -23.34 6.87
CA GLY A 223 23.34 -22.37 7.96
C GLY A 223 23.26 -20.90 7.52
N VAL A 224 23.16 -20.63 6.21
CA VAL A 224 23.06 -19.27 5.65
C VAL A 224 21.66 -18.69 5.92
N THR A 225 21.64 -17.54 6.55
CA THR A 225 20.40 -16.80 6.86
C THR A 225 20.04 -15.79 5.77
N THR A 226 18.81 -15.28 5.78
CA THR A 226 18.40 -14.18 4.88
C THR A 226 19.27 -12.94 5.06
N MET A 227 19.71 -12.67 6.28
CA MET A 227 20.62 -11.56 6.57
C MET A 227 22.01 -11.76 5.91
N ASP A 228 22.51 -12.99 5.85
CA ASP A 228 23.77 -13.28 5.18
C ASP A 228 23.64 -13.07 3.68
N VAL A 229 22.52 -13.48 3.08
CA VAL A 229 22.20 -13.19 1.68
C VAL A 229 22.13 -11.69 1.42
N ALA A 230 21.45 -10.94 2.28
CA ALA A 230 21.34 -9.48 2.17
C ALA A 230 22.70 -8.80 2.22
N LYS A 231 23.56 -9.19 3.18
CA LYS A 231 24.95 -8.69 3.26
C LYS A 231 25.75 -9.04 2.00
N ARG A 232 25.60 -10.27 1.49
CA ARG A 232 26.33 -10.69 0.31
C ARG A 232 25.92 -9.96 -0.95
N LEU A 233 24.63 -9.60 -1.09
CA LEU A 233 24.14 -8.77 -2.18
C LEU A 233 24.85 -7.41 -2.24
N LEU A 234 25.17 -6.81 -1.09
CA LEU A 234 25.95 -5.56 -1.02
C LEU A 234 27.35 -5.71 -1.65
N ASP A 235 28.01 -6.86 -1.47
CA ASP A 235 29.32 -7.11 -2.10
C ASP A 235 29.26 -7.12 -3.62
N TYR A 236 28.09 -7.45 -4.18
CA TYR A 236 27.81 -7.41 -5.61
C TYR A 236 27.22 -6.09 -6.10
N GLY A 237 27.11 -5.09 -5.23
CA GLY A 237 26.59 -3.77 -5.57
C GLY A 237 25.06 -3.69 -5.60
N TYR A 238 24.36 -4.68 -5.06
CA TYR A 238 22.90 -4.65 -4.93
C TYR A 238 22.49 -4.13 -3.55
N HIS A 239 21.56 -3.19 -3.52
CA HIS A 239 20.91 -2.79 -2.27
C HIS A 239 19.89 -3.87 -1.89
N ALA A 240 20.16 -4.56 -0.78
CA ALA A 240 19.23 -5.57 -0.28
C ALA A 240 17.99 -4.91 0.32
N PRO A 241 16.80 -5.53 0.17
CA PRO A 241 15.62 -5.11 0.93
C PRO A 241 15.84 -5.30 2.43
N THR A 242 15.22 -4.44 3.21
CA THR A 242 15.29 -4.44 4.68
C THR A 242 14.06 -5.12 5.26
#